data_e589692c161edd53dec8e686fdb1302b
#
_entry.id   e589692c161edd53dec8e686fdb1302b
#
_cell.length_a   1.000
_cell.length_b   1.000
_cell.length_c   1.000
_cell.angle_alpha   90.00
_cell.angle_beta   90.00
_cell.angle_gamma   90.00
#
_symmetry.space_group_name_H-M   'P 1'
#
loop_
_entity.id
_entity.type
_entity.pdbx_description
1 polymer ?
#
loop_
_entity_poly.entity_id
_entity_poly.type
_entity_poly.pdbx_seq_one_letter_code
_entity_poly.pdbx_strand_id
1 'polypeptide(L)'
;MKKLGFAWVMVVSMLAGCGTPAQNRSTAAAAANAEPVAPLPTLQPVRVPAASAKKLVLNMTGPKTSVEAKDWASFKEEWRATFAEHAKTAGITFAMQGIEARPAGEAGTLLTVYVNDYRQVGIGSRIFFGAMTGNAYIDAKASFTDLAGGAAFGEQVYNTSSSAWGGVFAKMTPQQVDAIATEVFRELKGR
;
A
#
# COMPACT_ATOMS: atom_id res chain seq x y z
N MET A 1 -20.42 10.66 -60.15
CA MET A 1 -21.56 11.58 -60.37
C MET A 1 -22.41 11.61 -59.12
N LYS A 2 -22.80 12.76 -58.69
CA LYS A 2 -23.71 13.28 -57.67
C LYS A 2 -23.04 13.83 -56.44
N LYS A 3 -22.80 15.14 -56.51
CA LYS A 3 -22.59 16.08 -55.42
C LYS A 3 -23.95 16.38 -54.78
N LEU A 4 -24.04 16.36 -53.46
CA LEU A 4 -25.07 17.09 -52.73
C LEU A 4 -24.40 17.88 -51.62
N GLY A 5 -24.45 19.19 -51.81
CA GLY A 5 -24.12 20.16 -50.79
C GLY A 5 -25.28 20.31 -49.82
N PHE A 6 -24.99 20.59 -48.57
CA PHE A 6 -25.97 21.02 -47.59
C PHE A 6 -25.54 22.32 -46.95
N ALA A 7 -26.43 23.27 -47.01
CA ALA A 7 -26.26 24.66 -46.71
C ALA A 7 -26.19 24.90 -45.19
N TRP A 8 -25.38 25.87 -44.86
CA TRP A 8 -25.32 26.55 -43.56
C TRP A 8 -26.53 27.47 -43.37
N VAL A 9 -27.19 27.35 -42.23
CA VAL A 9 -28.12 28.39 -41.74
C VAL A 9 -27.58 28.88 -40.40
N MET A 10 -27.03 30.13 -40.42
CA MET A 10 -26.78 30.91 -39.22
C MET A 10 -28.12 31.46 -38.71
N VAL A 11 -28.41 31.24 -37.45
CA VAL A 11 -29.41 32.01 -36.71
C VAL A 11 -28.69 32.70 -35.55
N VAL A 12 -28.53 33.99 -35.74
CA VAL A 12 -28.12 34.92 -34.68
C VAL A 12 -29.36 35.33 -33.92
N SER A 13 -29.48 35.01 -32.67
CA SER A 13 -30.49 35.58 -31.76
C SER A 13 -29.83 36.33 -30.64
N MET A 14 -29.80 37.64 -30.78
CA MET A 14 -29.57 38.57 -29.65
C MET A 14 -30.81 38.59 -28.77
N LEU A 15 -30.62 38.31 -27.48
CA LEU A 15 -31.56 38.67 -26.43
C LEU A 15 -30.78 39.37 -25.30
N ALA A 16 -30.98 40.68 -25.26
CA ALA A 16 -30.73 41.51 -24.14
C ALA A 16 -31.75 41.21 -23.04
N GLY A 17 -31.34 40.94 -21.81
CA GLY A 17 -32.21 40.67 -20.67
C GLY A 17 -31.57 41.06 -19.34
N CYS A 18 -31.93 42.24 -18.89
CA CYS A 18 -32.06 42.78 -17.57
C CYS A 18 -31.36 42.05 -16.37
N GLY A 19 -30.50 42.83 -15.70
CA GLY A 19 -29.94 42.48 -14.40
C GLY A 19 -31.00 42.35 -13.32
N THR A 20 -30.88 41.28 -12.53
CA THR A 20 -31.48 41.17 -11.20
C THR A 20 -30.38 41.05 -10.15
N PRO A 21 -30.48 41.71 -8.99
CA PRO A 21 -29.44 41.71 -7.98
C PRO A 21 -29.35 40.32 -7.34
N ALA A 22 -28.13 39.82 -7.22
CA ALA A 22 -27.78 38.59 -6.55
C ALA A 22 -28.26 38.62 -5.10
N GLN A 23 -29.28 37.84 -4.80
CA GLN A 23 -29.61 37.48 -3.42
C GLN A 23 -28.54 36.50 -2.92
N ASN A 24 -27.77 37.03 -2.00
CA ASN A 24 -26.81 36.30 -1.19
C ASN A 24 -27.62 35.35 -0.26
N ARG A 25 -27.96 34.15 -0.79
CA ARG A 25 -28.61 33.11 0.00
C ARG A 25 -27.59 32.04 0.37
N SER A 26 -27.14 32.18 1.61
CA SER A 26 -26.96 31.04 2.52
C SER A 26 -25.96 29.95 2.09
N THR A 27 -24.68 30.23 2.28
CA THR A 27 -23.63 29.21 2.46
C THR A 27 -23.61 28.64 3.91
N ALA A 28 -24.65 28.90 4.71
CA ALA A 28 -24.71 28.49 6.11
C ALA A 28 -25.43 27.14 6.37
N ALA A 29 -25.99 26.48 5.34
CA ALA A 29 -26.75 25.26 5.55
C ALA A 29 -26.03 23.96 5.12
N ALA A 30 -24.82 24.04 4.55
CA ALA A 30 -24.04 22.85 4.13
C ALA A 30 -23.02 22.37 5.17
N ALA A 31 -22.86 23.10 6.29
CA ALA A 31 -21.88 22.76 7.31
C ALA A 31 -22.42 21.94 8.49
N ALA A 32 -23.72 21.59 8.48
CA ALA A 32 -24.38 21.00 9.66
C ALA A 32 -24.46 19.46 9.67
N ASN A 33 -23.96 18.76 8.65
CA ASN A 33 -23.98 17.29 8.59
C ASN A 33 -22.63 16.68 8.24
N ALA A 34 -21.52 17.31 8.60
CA ALA A 34 -20.26 16.60 8.67
C ALA A 34 -20.31 15.73 9.93
N GLU A 35 -20.59 14.45 9.79
CA GLU A 35 -20.31 13.48 10.85
C GLU A 35 -18.86 13.70 11.32
N PRO A 36 -18.60 13.67 12.65
CA PRO A 36 -17.24 13.80 13.14
C PRO A 36 -16.43 12.63 12.56
N VAL A 37 -15.55 12.93 11.61
CA VAL A 37 -14.59 11.98 11.10
C VAL A 37 -13.80 11.47 12.29
N ALA A 38 -13.99 10.19 12.63
CA ALA A 38 -13.26 9.58 13.72
C ALA A 38 -11.75 9.83 13.47
N PRO A 39 -10.98 10.26 14.48
CA PRO A 39 -9.56 10.51 14.31
C PRO A 39 -8.92 9.25 13.75
N LEU A 40 -8.15 9.40 12.66
CA LEU A 40 -7.38 8.31 12.08
C LEU A 40 -6.56 7.66 13.19
N PRO A 41 -6.55 6.33 13.31
CA PRO A 41 -5.79 5.64 14.35
C PRO A 41 -4.33 6.08 14.25
N THR A 42 -3.82 6.67 15.33
CA THR A 42 -2.42 7.05 15.42
C THR A 42 -1.58 5.78 15.44
N LEU A 43 -0.80 5.55 14.40
CA LEU A 43 0.13 4.42 14.36
C LEU A 43 1.13 4.54 15.49
N GLN A 44 1.31 3.46 16.24
CA GLN A 44 2.33 3.43 17.28
C GLN A 44 3.70 3.23 16.63
N PRO A 45 4.70 4.06 16.97
CA PRO A 45 6.04 3.90 16.45
C PRO A 45 6.60 2.53 16.85
N VAL A 46 7.26 1.86 15.91
CA VAL A 46 7.83 0.54 16.13
C VAL A 46 9.02 0.64 17.10
N ARG A 47 9.02 -0.20 18.13
CA ARG A 47 10.12 -0.32 19.12
C ARG A 47 10.34 -1.78 19.47
N VAL A 48 11.25 -2.42 18.75
CA VAL A 48 11.58 -3.83 18.97
C VAL A 48 12.68 -3.95 20.03
N PRO A 49 12.45 -4.69 21.15
CA PRO A 49 13.50 -4.98 22.12
C PRO A 49 14.65 -5.78 21.49
N ALA A 50 15.88 -5.51 21.90
CA ALA A 50 17.08 -6.19 21.37
C ALA A 50 17.04 -7.73 21.49
N ALA A 51 16.40 -8.26 22.53
CA ALA A 51 16.19 -9.70 22.70
C ALA A 51 15.30 -10.29 21.60
N SER A 52 14.26 -9.55 21.19
CA SER A 52 13.30 -9.99 20.15
C SER A 52 13.77 -9.68 18.72
N ALA A 53 14.85 -8.92 18.55
CA ALA A 53 15.37 -8.53 17.25
C ALA A 53 16.19 -9.63 16.54
N LYS A 54 16.54 -10.71 17.23
CA LYS A 54 17.42 -11.78 16.69
C LYS A 54 16.69 -12.82 15.83
N LYS A 55 15.36 -12.86 15.93
CA LYS A 55 14.50 -13.77 15.16
C LYS A 55 13.32 -13.00 14.62
N LEU A 56 13.05 -13.18 13.31
CA LEU A 56 11.91 -12.63 12.62
C LEU A 56 11.06 -13.75 12.05
N VAL A 57 9.79 -13.76 12.39
CA VAL A 57 8.79 -14.64 11.79
C VAL A 57 7.83 -13.77 10.98
N LEU A 58 7.79 -13.98 9.67
CA LEU A 58 6.89 -13.25 8.76
C LEU A 58 5.59 -14.04 8.58
N ASN A 59 4.48 -13.36 8.77
CA ASN A 59 3.14 -13.84 8.42
C ASN A 59 2.48 -12.85 7.46
N MET A 60 1.91 -13.35 6.35
CA MET A 60 1.21 -12.52 5.36
C MET A 60 -0.24 -12.92 5.28
N THR A 61 -1.12 -11.93 5.34
CA THR A 61 -2.57 -12.10 5.25
C THR A 61 -3.19 -10.90 4.50
N GLY A 62 -4.50 -10.93 4.30
CA GLY A 62 -5.22 -9.85 3.62
C GLY A 62 -6.69 -10.21 3.42
N PRO A 63 -7.47 -9.35 2.75
CA PRO A 63 -8.83 -9.67 2.35
C PRO A 63 -8.84 -10.81 1.33
N LYS A 64 -9.98 -11.47 1.17
CA LYS A 64 -10.14 -12.58 0.20
C LYS A 64 -9.72 -12.19 -1.21
N THR A 65 -10.00 -10.96 -1.63
CA THR A 65 -9.61 -10.44 -2.93
C THR A 65 -8.11 -10.49 -3.18
N SER A 66 -7.30 -10.29 -2.14
CA SER A 66 -5.84 -10.35 -2.21
C SER A 66 -5.34 -11.79 -2.07
N VAL A 67 -5.81 -12.52 -1.04
CA VAL A 67 -5.25 -13.86 -0.72
C VAL A 67 -5.70 -14.96 -1.68
N GLU A 68 -6.83 -14.80 -2.37
CA GLU A 68 -7.34 -15.73 -3.38
C GLU A 68 -6.90 -15.33 -4.81
N ALA A 69 -6.15 -14.24 -4.96
CA ALA A 69 -5.62 -13.83 -6.26
C ALA A 69 -4.64 -14.88 -6.81
N LYS A 70 -4.67 -15.10 -8.13
CA LYS A 70 -3.85 -16.14 -8.80
C LYS A 70 -2.35 -15.98 -8.58
N ASP A 71 -1.90 -14.75 -8.37
CA ASP A 71 -0.50 -14.39 -8.16
C ASP A 71 -0.10 -14.24 -6.68
N TRP A 72 -1.01 -14.49 -5.74
CA TRP A 72 -0.73 -14.40 -4.31
C TRP A 72 0.41 -15.33 -3.86
N ALA A 73 0.47 -16.54 -4.41
CA ALA A 73 1.53 -17.48 -4.08
C ALA A 73 2.90 -16.97 -4.53
N SER A 74 3.00 -16.43 -5.75
CA SER A 74 4.24 -15.84 -6.27
C SER A 74 4.61 -14.55 -5.54
N PHE A 75 3.62 -13.75 -5.13
CA PHE A 75 3.83 -12.55 -4.32
C PHE A 75 4.42 -12.89 -2.94
N LYS A 76 3.88 -13.89 -2.26
CA LYS A 76 4.44 -14.37 -0.99
C LYS A 76 5.85 -14.92 -1.15
N GLU A 77 6.14 -15.59 -2.25
CA GLU A 77 7.49 -16.13 -2.52
C GLU A 77 8.51 -15.01 -2.73
N GLU A 78 8.15 -13.94 -3.43
CA GLU A 78 8.98 -12.74 -3.55
C GLU A 78 9.32 -12.14 -2.19
N TRP A 79 8.32 -12.00 -1.30
CA TRP A 79 8.53 -11.54 0.07
C TRP A 79 9.44 -12.49 0.85
N ARG A 80 9.20 -13.79 0.76
CA ARG A 80 10.00 -14.80 1.44
C ARG A 80 11.47 -14.73 1.03
N ALA A 81 11.73 -14.66 -0.27
CA ALA A 81 13.09 -14.62 -0.81
C ALA A 81 13.82 -13.34 -0.39
N THR A 82 13.17 -12.19 -0.54
CA THR A 82 13.75 -10.88 -0.20
C THR A 82 14.04 -10.79 1.30
N PHE A 83 13.08 -11.15 2.16
CA PHE A 83 13.25 -11.11 3.60
C PHE A 83 14.31 -12.10 4.10
N ALA A 84 14.42 -13.28 3.48
CA ALA A 84 15.47 -14.25 3.83
C ALA A 84 16.88 -13.70 3.51
N GLU A 85 17.06 -12.98 2.42
CA GLU A 85 18.35 -12.37 2.06
C GLU A 85 18.72 -11.23 3.02
N HIS A 86 17.76 -10.35 3.34
CA HIS A 86 17.97 -9.29 4.33
C HIS A 86 18.30 -9.86 5.70
N ALA A 87 17.59 -10.91 6.13
CA ALA A 87 17.83 -11.58 7.42
C ALA A 87 19.23 -12.18 7.48
N LYS A 88 19.66 -12.88 6.41
CA LYS A 88 21.01 -13.43 6.29
C LYS A 88 22.06 -12.33 6.43
N THR A 89 21.90 -11.23 5.71
CA THR A 89 22.82 -10.08 5.76
C THR A 89 22.83 -9.43 7.15
N ALA A 90 21.68 -9.42 7.84
CA ALA A 90 21.56 -8.87 9.19
C ALA A 90 22.00 -9.81 10.32
N GLY A 91 22.26 -11.09 10.04
CA GLY A 91 22.52 -12.11 11.04
C GLY A 91 21.30 -12.46 11.90
N ILE A 92 20.08 -12.34 11.33
CA ILE A 92 18.80 -12.58 12.00
C ILE A 92 18.24 -13.91 11.52
N THR A 93 17.75 -14.75 12.44
CA THR A 93 17.04 -15.98 12.07
C THR A 93 15.69 -15.62 11.44
N PHE A 94 15.38 -16.16 10.27
CA PHE A 94 14.16 -15.88 9.56
C PHE A 94 13.33 -17.14 9.34
N ALA A 95 12.02 -17.01 9.51
CA ALA A 95 11.02 -18.00 9.11
C ALA A 95 9.79 -17.30 8.54
N MET A 96 9.08 -17.96 7.63
CA MET A 96 7.78 -17.52 7.14
C MET A 96 6.73 -18.54 7.54
N GLN A 97 5.64 -18.09 8.15
CA GLN A 97 4.54 -18.95 8.59
C GLN A 97 3.30 -18.78 7.71
N GLY A 98 2.37 -19.72 7.81
CA GLY A 98 1.04 -19.61 7.20
C GLY A 98 0.13 -18.66 7.98
N ILE A 99 -1.14 -18.59 7.55
CA ILE A 99 -2.17 -17.64 8.03
C ILE A 99 -2.40 -17.68 9.56
N GLU A 100 -2.07 -18.77 10.22
CA GLU A 100 -2.29 -18.98 11.66
C GLU A 100 -1.01 -18.80 12.50
N ALA A 101 -0.16 -17.86 12.15
CA ALA A 101 1.03 -17.57 12.96
C ALA A 101 0.62 -17.13 14.37
N ARG A 102 1.01 -17.93 15.36
CA ARG A 102 0.76 -17.67 16.78
C ARG A 102 2.08 -17.45 17.52
N PRO A 103 2.06 -16.75 18.66
CA PRO A 103 3.22 -16.69 19.53
C PRO A 103 3.74 -18.10 19.83
N ALA A 104 5.05 -18.30 19.68
CA ALA A 104 5.67 -19.62 19.78
C ALA A 104 6.36 -19.85 21.13
N GLY A 105 6.22 -18.94 22.10
CA GLY A 105 6.85 -19.04 23.42
C GLY A 105 8.36 -18.79 23.43
N GLU A 106 8.97 -18.39 22.32
CA GLU A 106 10.39 -18.10 22.19
C GLU A 106 10.64 -16.61 21.85
N ALA A 107 11.79 -16.08 22.24
CA ALA A 107 12.14 -14.69 21.96
C ALA A 107 12.27 -14.45 20.45
N GLY A 108 11.61 -13.40 19.95
CA GLY A 108 11.61 -13.03 18.55
C GLY A 108 10.52 -12.01 18.22
N THR A 109 10.50 -11.58 16.99
CA THR A 109 9.47 -10.69 16.47
C THR A 109 8.58 -11.45 15.48
N LEU A 110 7.28 -11.43 15.69
CA LEU A 110 6.28 -11.80 14.71
C LEU A 110 5.90 -10.54 13.93
N LEU A 111 6.18 -10.54 12.64
CA LEU A 111 5.78 -9.50 11.70
C LEU A 111 4.54 -9.99 10.94
N THR A 112 3.39 -9.45 11.25
CA THR A 112 2.17 -9.73 10.50
C THR A 112 1.94 -8.61 9.49
N VAL A 113 2.00 -8.95 8.21
CA VAL A 113 1.74 -8.03 7.09
C VAL A 113 0.35 -8.30 6.56
N TYR A 114 -0.56 -7.35 6.79
CA TYR A 114 -1.89 -7.35 6.21
C TYR A 114 -1.86 -6.56 4.90
N VAL A 115 -1.93 -7.26 3.78
CA VAL A 115 -1.91 -6.67 2.43
C VAL A 115 -3.32 -6.28 2.02
N ASN A 116 -3.64 -4.98 2.09
CA ASN A 116 -4.95 -4.46 1.69
C ASN A 116 -5.19 -4.68 0.20
N ASP A 117 -4.18 -4.28 -0.60
CA ASP A 117 -4.21 -4.40 -2.06
C ASP A 117 -2.78 -4.40 -2.61
N TYR A 118 -2.59 -5.00 -3.78
CA TYR A 118 -1.30 -5.03 -4.46
C TYR A 118 -1.46 -5.27 -5.95
N ARG A 119 -0.47 -4.82 -6.71
CA ARG A 119 -0.31 -5.15 -8.12
C ARG A 119 1.11 -5.58 -8.41
N GLN A 120 1.27 -6.84 -8.82
CA GLN A 120 2.57 -7.36 -9.23
C GLN A 120 2.95 -6.92 -10.64
N VAL A 121 4.20 -6.46 -10.78
CA VAL A 121 4.84 -6.24 -12.08
C VAL A 121 6.26 -6.80 -12.00
N GLY A 122 6.46 -7.96 -12.63
CA GLY A 122 7.77 -8.63 -12.69
C GLY A 122 8.63 -8.14 -13.87
N ILE A 123 9.90 -8.53 -13.86
CA ILE A 123 10.86 -8.20 -14.92
C ILE A 123 10.40 -8.75 -16.27
N GLY A 124 9.88 -9.99 -16.31
CA GLY A 124 9.41 -10.62 -17.52
C GLY A 124 8.25 -9.88 -18.20
N SER A 125 7.26 -9.40 -17.43
CA SER A 125 6.15 -8.65 -17.99
C SER A 125 6.59 -7.31 -18.61
N ARG A 126 7.63 -6.67 -18.06
CA ARG A 126 8.18 -5.44 -18.63
C ARG A 126 8.98 -5.66 -19.90
N ILE A 127 9.70 -6.77 -20.02
CA ILE A 127 10.45 -7.11 -21.24
C ILE A 127 9.49 -7.35 -22.40
N PHE A 128 8.36 -8.06 -22.16
CA PHE A 128 7.41 -8.42 -23.22
C PHE A 128 6.40 -7.32 -23.55
N PHE A 129 5.94 -6.54 -22.56
CA PHE A 129 4.84 -5.58 -22.72
C PHE A 129 5.27 -4.11 -22.54
N GLY A 130 6.54 -3.85 -22.21
CA GLY A 130 7.11 -2.50 -22.11
C GLY A 130 6.39 -1.62 -21.07
N ALA A 131 6.30 -0.33 -21.38
CA ALA A 131 5.68 0.67 -20.50
C ALA A 131 4.17 0.49 -20.29
N MET A 132 3.51 -0.33 -21.11
CA MET A 132 2.07 -0.58 -21.01
C MET A 132 1.66 -1.50 -19.85
N THR A 133 2.61 -2.16 -19.19
CA THR A 133 2.31 -3.01 -18.02
C THR A 133 1.82 -2.26 -16.79
N GLY A 134 1.92 -0.93 -16.79
CA GLY A 134 1.57 -0.09 -15.64
C GLY A 134 2.63 -0.18 -14.52
N ASN A 135 2.27 0.36 -13.35
CA ASN A 135 3.17 0.39 -12.19
C ASN A 135 2.75 -0.69 -11.18
N ALA A 136 3.73 -1.35 -10.56
CA ALA A 136 3.49 -2.13 -9.35
C ALA A 136 3.10 -1.20 -8.21
N TYR A 137 2.32 -1.71 -7.26
CA TYR A 137 2.08 -1.06 -5.98
C TYR A 137 1.81 -2.11 -4.90
N ILE A 138 2.08 -1.73 -3.66
CA ILE A 138 1.77 -2.48 -2.46
C ILE A 138 1.13 -1.52 -1.48
N ASP A 139 -0.07 -1.84 -1.00
CA ASP A 139 -0.75 -1.19 0.11
C ASP A 139 -0.90 -2.21 1.23
N ALA A 140 -0.15 -2.02 2.31
CA ALA A 140 -0.07 -2.97 3.39
C ALA A 140 0.14 -2.30 4.75
N LYS A 141 -0.32 -2.97 5.81
CA LYS A 141 -0.06 -2.64 7.20
C LYS A 141 0.76 -3.76 7.82
N ALA A 142 1.87 -3.40 8.44
CA ALA A 142 2.73 -4.32 9.17
C ALA A 142 2.59 -4.07 10.68
N SER A 143 2.29 -5.14 11.43
CA SER A 143 2.22 -5.13 12.89
C SER A 143 3.37 -5.95 13.44
N PHE A 144 4.13 -5.37 14.35
CA PHE A 144 5.26 -6.00 15.01
C PHE A 144 4.82 -6.42 16.41
N THR A 145 4.93 -7.70 16.72
CA THR A 145 4.55 -8.25 18.04
C THR A 145 5.62 -9.17 18.58
N ASP A 146 5.65 -9.34 19.89
CA ASP A 146 6.53 -10.30 20.54
C ASP A 146 6.10 -11.74 20.18
N LEU A 147 7.05 -12.51 19.70
CA LEU A 147 6.83 -13.92 19.37
C LEU A 147 6.59 -14.78 20.63
N ALA A 148 7.10 -14.39 21.79
CA ALA A 148 6.93 -15.10 23.04
C ALA A 148 5.55 -14.88 23.67
N GLY A 149 5.12 -13.64 23.78
CA GLY A 149 3.93 -13.25 24.54
C GLY A 149 2.86 -12.49 23.75
N GLY A 150 3.12 -12.15 22.49
CA GLY A 150 2.17 -11.41 21.64
C GLY A 150 2.05 -9.92 21.98
N ALA A 151 2.92 -9.37 22.84
CA ALA A 151 2.93 -7.94 23.15
C ALA A 151 3.23 -7.11 21.90
N ALA A 152 2.52 -6.00 21.70
CA ALA A 152 2.73 -5.13 20.55
C ALA A 152 4.02 -4.32 20.68
N PHE A 153 4.84 -4.30 19.63
CA PHE A 153 6.02 -3.45 19.48
C PHE A 153 5.76 -2.22 18.63
N GLY A 154 4.65 -2.18 17.89
CA GLY A 154 4.24 -1.07 17.06
C GLY A 154 3.72 -1.49 15.68
N GLU A 155 3.40 -0.50 14.85
CA GLU A 155 2.80 -0.70 13.54
C GLU A 155 3.37 0.27 12.50
N GLN A 156 3.43 -0.18 11.25
CA GLN A 156 3.88 0.61 10.11
C GLN A 156 2.95 0.42 8.92
N VAL A 157 2.67 1.48 8.16
CA VAL A 157 1.93 1.41 6.90
C VAL A 157 2.87 1.60 5.73
N TYR A 158 2.73 0.76 4.73
CA TYR A 158 3.45 0.81 3.47
C TYR A 158 2.45 1.04 2.33
N ASN A 159 2.52 2.21 1.71
CA ASN A 159 1.77 2.51 0.49
C ASN A 159 2.75 2.98 -0.59
N THR A 160 3.21 2.04 -1.41
CA THR A 160 4.27 2.29 -2.41
C THR A 160 3.77 3.06 -3.63
N SER A 161 2.46 3.28 -3.76
CA SER A 161 1.88 4.13 -4.80
C SER A 161 1.88 5.62 -4.42
N SER A 162 2.08 5.95 -3.13
CA SER A 162 2.09 7.32 -2.65
C SER A 162 3.31 8.10 -3.13
N SER A 163 3.21 9.44 -3.17
CA SER A 163 4.31 10.33 -3.56
C SER A 163 5.55 10.20 -2.66
N ALA A 164 5.37 9.81 -1.39
CA ALA A 164 6.47 9.56 -0.46
C ALA A 164 7.38 8.40 -0.91
N TRP A 165 6.82 7.43 -1.66
CA TRP A 165 7.51 6.26 -2.17
C TRP A 165 7.78 6.32 -3.68
N GLY A 166 7.06 7.19 -4.40
CA GLY A 166 7.03 7.22 -5.87
C GLY A 166 8.28 7.75 -6.57
N GLY A 167 9.20 8.39 -5.85
CA GLY A 167 10.40 8.98 -6.46
C GLY A 167 11.61 8.05 -6.56
N VAL A 168 11.71 7.06 -5.69
CA VAL A 168 12.94 6.26 -5.50
C VAL A 168 12.77 4.82 -5.98
N PHE A 169 11.54 4.29 -5.97
CA PHE A 169 11.31 2.87 -6.24
C PHE A 169 10.57 2.70 -7.54
N ALA A 170 11.31 2.22 -8.51
CA ALA A 170 10.75 1.89 -9.80
C ALA A 170 9.60 0.90 -9.60
N LYS A 171 8.62 1.13 -10.19
CA LYS A 171 7.50 0.49 -10.88
C LYS A 171 7.48 -1.06 -10.90
N MET A 172 8.35 -1.77 -10.14
CA MET A 172 8.45 -3.24 -10.10
C MET A 172 8.33 -3.77 -8.68
N THR A 173 7.64 -4.90 -8.53
CA THR A 173 7.38 -5.53 -7.24
C THR A 173 8.65 -5.88 -6.45
N PRO A 174 9.72 -6.47 -7.04
CA PRO A 174 10.92 -6.81 -6.28
C PRO A 174 11.55 -5.61 -5.56
N GLN A 175 11.61 -4.46 -6.23
CA GLN A 175 12.20 -3.24 -5.66
C GLN A 175 11.35 -2.67 -4.52
N GLN A 176 10.03 -2.78 -4.62
CA GLN A 176 9.11 -2.34 -3.57
C GLN A 176 9.20 -3.24 -2.33
N VAL A 177 9.28 -4.55 -2.53
CA VAL A 177 9.45 -5.52 -1.45
C VAL A 177 10.81 -5.34 -0.77
N ASP A 178 11.88 -5.10 -1.54
CA ASP A 178 13.23 -4.82 -1.03
C ASP A 178 13.27 -3.55 -0.16
N ALA A 179 12.59 -2.49 -0.61
CA ALA A 179 12.49 -1.27 0.16
C ALA A 179 11.72 -1.46 1.48
N ILE A 180 10.61 -2.20 1.45
CA ILE A 180 9.85 -2.54 2.66
C ILE A 180 10.71 -3.40 3.60
N ALA A 181 11.43 -4.38 3.07
CA ALA A 181 12.34 -5.20 3.87
C ALA A 181 13.43 -4.33 4.53
N THR A 182 14.04 -3.41 3.77
CA THR A 182 15.03 -2.46 4.31
C THR A 182 14.49 -1.70 5.52
N GLU A 183 13.27 -1.16 5.42
CA GLU A 183 12.62 -0.44 6.51
C GLU A 183 12.35 -1.36 7.72
N VAL A 184 11.80 -2.56 7.50
CA VAL A 184 11.53 -3.54 8.56
C VAL A 184 12.81 -3.91 9.30
N PHE A 185 13.90 -4.20 8.57
CA PHE A 185 15.18 -4.56 9.22
C PHE A 185 15.86 -3.37 9.90
N ARG A 186 15.58 -2.15 9.48
CA ARG A 186 15.98 -0.93 10.19
C ARG A 186 15.26 -0.84 11.55
N GLU A 187 13.94 -1.04 11.58
CA GLU A 187 13.15 -1.03 12.83
C GLU A 187 13.60 -2.14 13.79
N LEU A 188 13.89 -3.35 13.28
CA LEU A 188 14.44 -4.44 14.10
C LEU A 188 15.78 -4.09 14.76
N LYS A 189 16.61 -3.26 14.09
CA LYS A 189 17.90 -2.82 14.64
C LYS A 189 17.80 -1.61 15.58
N GLY A 190 16.59 -1.05 15.75
CA GLY A 190 16.37 0.11 16.62
C GLY A 190 17.01 1.42 16.12
N ARG A 191 17.08 1.59 14.81
CA ARG A 191 17.69 2.77 14.16
C ARG A 191 16.66 3.66 13.47
#